data_21c7da9ad159c071e5bfa7ee7574645c
#
_entry.id   21c7da9ad159c071e5bfa7ee7574645c
#
_cell.length_a   1.000
_cell.length_b   1.000
_cell.length_c   1.000
_cell.angle_alpha   90.00
_cell.angle_beta   90.00
_cell.angle_gamma   90.00
#
_symmetry.space_group_name_H-M   'P 1'
#
loop_
_entity.id
_entity.type
_entity.pdbx_description
1 polymer ?
#
loop_
_entity_poly.entity_id
_entity_poly.type
_entity_poly.pdbx_seq_one_letter_code
_entity_poly.pdbx_strand_id
1 'polypeptide(L)'
;MFESSVELTPEQVEWLDECTDGTWQLNPQTGLVDVNGDFNCSAQELSDFKGVRFGKVGGGFYCRNNQLTTLEGAPQKVGGHFYCSYNQLTTLKGAPKRVGRDFHCENNQLTSLEGAPREVRWDFNCNDNQLTTLEGAPQVVGGGFYCKNNQLTSLKGAPQEVRGNFRCGYNQLTTLEGAPREVGGYFNCQSNQLTSLEGAPLEVGEDFICNDNPVPKVTLESIFRLMKKGESYLKAVESIWTEIPVEDQTLLYRPEFEWVGADERRKLDALRAYHGFKGMI
;
A
#
# COMPACT_ATOMS: atom_id res chain seq x y z
N MET A 1 46.63 -13.43 10.91
CA MET A 1 45.58 -12.73 11.67
C MET A 1 44.42 -13.70 11.76
N PHE A 2 44.14 -14.23 12.96
CA PHE A 2 42.94 -15.04 13.15
C PHE A 2 41.76 -14.07 13.15
N GLU A 3 40.90 -14.14 12.14
CA GLU A 3 39.62 -13.47 12.18
C GLU A 3 38.87 -14.06 13.37
N SER A 4 38.49 -13.22 14.33
CA SER A 4 37.69 -13.64 15.47
C SER A 4 36.34 -14.12 14.91
N SER A 5 36.06 -15.41 15.07
CA SER A 5 34.73 -15.97 14.76
C SER A 5 33.68 -15.20 15.58
N VAL A 6 32.63 -14.76 14.94
CA VAL A 6 31.49 -14.16 15.65
C VAL A 6 30.78 -15.28 16.40
N GLU A 7 30.65 -15.13 17.70
CA GLU A 7 29.94 -16.09 18.57
C GLU A 7 28.72 -15.42 19.18
N LEU A 8 27.64 -16.18 19.33
CA LEU A 8 26.44 -15.72 20.03
C LEU A 8 26.58 -15.94 21.53
N THR A 9 26.00 -15.04 22.32
CA THR A 9 25.89 -15.25 23.75
C THR A 9 24.89 -16.35 24.09
N PRO A 10 24.97 -17.01 25.24
CA PRO A 10 23.97 -18.00 25.66
C PRO A 10 22.54 -17.46 25.65
N GLU A 11 22.33 -16.21 26.04
CA GLU A 11 21.02 -15.52 26.01
C GLU A 11 20.50 -15.34 24.59
N GLN A 12 21.37 -15.02 23.62
CA GLN A 12 21.00 -14.93 22.22
C GLN A 12 20.62 -16.29 21.63
N VAL A 13 21.32 -17.35 22.00
CA VAL A 13 21.03 -18.74 21.60
C VAL A 13 19.65 -19.15 22.12
N GLU A 14 19.39 -18.98 23.42
CA GLU A 14 18.10 -19.28 24.04
C GLU A 14 16.96 -18.54 23.37
N TRP A 15 17.12 -17.24 23.14
CA TRP A 15 16.13 -16.42 22.43
C TRP A 15 15.88 -16.88 20.99
N LEU A 16 16.93 -17.29 20.26
CA LEU A 16 16.78 -17.83 18.92
C LEU A 16 16.03 -19.17 18.93
N ASP A 17 16.32 -20.04 19.91
CA ASP A 17 15.65 -21.33 20.07
C ASP A 17 14.17 -21.15 20.40
N GLU A 18 13.81 -20.20 21.27
CA GLU A 18 12.43 -19.89 21.64
C GLU A 18 11.61 -19.27 20.49
N CYS A 19 12.26 -18.44 19.68
CA CYS A 19 11.56 -17.66 18.63
C CYS A 19 11.50 -18.37 17.29
N THR A 20 12.26 -19.45 17.08
CA THR A 20 12.34 -20.15 15.79
C THR A 20 11.40 -21.36 15.76
N ASP A 21 10.47 -21.34 14.78
CA ASP A 21 9.74 -22.56 14.37
C ASP A 21 10.49 -23.22 13.21
N GLY A 22 11.31 -24.23 13.53
CA GLY A 22 12.20 -24.88 12.59
C GLY A 22 13.64 -24.96 13.10
N THR A 23 14.59 -24.59 12.27
CA THR A 23 16.02 -24.60 12.62
C THR A 23 16.70 -23.29 12.27
N TRP A 24 17.74 -22.95 13.01
CA TRP A 24 18.58 -21.81 12.67
C TRP A 24 20.07 -22.19 12.68
N GLN A 25 20.87 -21.38 12.02
CA GLN A 25 22.32 -21.54 11.99
C GLN A 25 23.02 -20.19 11.93
N LEU A 26 24.09 -20.06 12.68
CA LEU A 26 25.00 -18.93 12.59
C LEU A 26 26.04 -19.18 11.49
N ASN A 27 26.18 -18.24 10.59
CA ASN A 27 27.32 -18.21 9.67
C ASN A 27 28.50 -17.54 10.38
N PRO A 28 29.55 -18.30 10.77
CA PRO A 28 30.64 -17.75 11.58
C PRO A 28 31.51 -16.74 10.84
N GLN A 29 31.46 -16.72 9.51
CA GLN A 29 32.22 -15.77 8.68
C GLN A 29 31.54 -14.40 8.56
N THR A 30 30.21 -14.39 8.51
CA THR A 30 29.43 -13.15 8.33
C THR A 30 28.80 -12.66 9.63
N GLY A 31 28.68 -13.50 10.65
CA GLY A 31 27.95 -13.24 11.88
C GLY A 31 26.44 -13.13 11.67
N LEU A 32 25.92 -13.64 10.53
CA LEU A 32 24.49 -13.61 10.24
C LEU A 32 23.83 -14.92 10.66
N VAL A 33 22.62 -14.80 11.21
CA VAL A 33 21.76 -15.94 11.54
C VAL A 33 20.80 -16.20 10.40
N ASP A 34 20.86 -17.39 9.83
CA ASP A 34 19.87 -17.87 8.86
C ASP A 34 18.86 -18.78 9.58
N VAL A 35 17.56 -18.58 9.29
CA VAL A 35 16.47 -19.37 9.85
C VAL A 35 15.79 -20.16 8.73
N ASN A 36 15.64 -21.47 8.94
CA ASN A 36 14.88 -22.34 8.05
C ASN A 36 13.52 -22.65 8.68
N GLY A 37 12.55 -21.79 8.44
CA GLY A 37 11.22 -21.79 9.05
C GLY A 37 10.79 -20.38 9.40
N ASP A 38 9.86 -20.25 10.33
CA ASP A 38 9.37 -18.96 10.82
C ASP A 38 10.25 -18.49 12.00
N PHE A 39 10.38 -17.16 12.14
CA PHE A 39 10.96 -16.51 13.31
C PHE A 39 9.95 -15.55 13.91
N ASN A 40 9.58 -15.76 15.18
CA ASN A 40 8.54 -14.96 15.84
C ASN A 40 9.02 -14.42 17.19
N CYS A 41 9.41 -13.15 17.20
CA CYS A 41 9.73 -12.38 18.39
C CYS A 41 8.67 -11.29 18.71
N SER A 42 7.42 -11.54 18.35
CA SER A 42 6.33 -10.60 18.62
C SER A 42 6.03 -10.46 20.12
N ALA A 43 5.62 -9.25 20.52
CA ALA A 43 5.15 -8.96 21.89
C ALA A 43 6.16 -9.28 23.01
N GLN A 44 7.44 -8.98 22.77
CA GLN A 44 8.53 -9.21 23.73
C GLN A 44 9.15 -7.89 24.26
N GLU A 45 8.48 -6.73 24.00
CA GLU A 45 8.97 -5.42 24.43
C GLU A 45 10.36 -5.04 23.90
N LEU A 46 10.76 -5.61 22.76
CA LEU A 46 12.10 -5.43 22.19
C LEU A 46 12.29 -4.02 21.65
N SER A 47 13.42 -3.39 22.00
CA SER A 47 13.90 -2.16 21.38
C SER A 47 14.82 -2.41 20.16
N ASP A 48 15.40 -3.59 20.07
CA ASP A 48 16.24 -4.09 18.99
C ASP A 48 16.21 -5.64 18.95
N PHE A 49 16.93 -6.26 18.03
CA PHE A 49 17.00 -7.72 17.91
C PHE A 49 18.09 -8.35 18.81
N LYS A 50 18.28 -7.84 20.02
CA LYS A 50 19.28 -8.32 21.01
C LYS A 50 20.71 -8.41 20.44
N GLY A 51 21.04 -7.52 19.48
CA GLY A 51 22.32 -7.54 18.77
C GLY A 51 22.47 -8.66 17.74
N VAL A 52 21.46 -9.53 17.56
CA VAL A 52 21.45 -10.57 16.52
C VAL A 52 21.21 -9.92 15.16
N ARG A 53 21.94 -10.37 14.15
CA ARG A 53 21.79 -9.94 12.76
C ARG A 53 21.35 -11.12 11.91
N PHE A 54 20.21 -10.97 11.24
CA PHE A 54 19.66 -12.03 10.40
C PHE A 54 20.12 -11.91 8.94
N GLY A 55 20.42 -13.04 8.31
CA GLY A 55 20.73 -13.13 6.89
C GLY A 55 19.49 -13.44 6.08
N LYS A 56 18.93 -14.63 6.24
CA LYS A 56 17.75 -15.13 5.54
C LYS A 56 16.80 -15.81 6.52
N VAL A 57 15.49 -15.58 6.30
CA VAL A 57 14.42 -16.33 6.95
C VAL A 57 13.59 -17.03 5.87
N GLY A 58 13.52 -18.36 5.91
CA GLY A 58 12.85 -19.17 4.90
C GLY A 58 11.34 -19.04 4.94
N GLY A 59 10.76 -18.94 6.13
CA GLY A 59 9.36 -18.68 6.43
C GLY A 59 9.06 -17.20 6.65
N GLY A 60 8.17 -16.92 7.62
CA GLY A 60 7.81 -15.56 8.05
C GLY A 60 8.75 -15.01 9.13
N PHE A 61 8.88 -13.69 9.17
CA PHE A 61 9.54 -12.95 10.22
C PHE A 61 8.54 -12.03 10.92
N TYR A 62 8.26 -12.31 12.18
CA TYR A 62 7.23 -11.63 12.96
C TYR A 62 7.88 -10.90 14.15
N CYS A 63 7.89 -9.55 14.07
CA CYS A 63 8.42 -8.69 15.14
C CYS A 63 7.40 -7.60 15.55
N ARG A 64 6.12 -7.87 15.36
CA ARG A 64 5.03 -6.95 15.70
C ARG A 64 4.88 -6.78 17.22
N ASN A 65 4.20 -5.67 17.62
CA ASN A 65 3.93 -5.37 19.04
C ASN A 65 5.21 -5.34 19.89
N ASN A 66 6.19 -4.56 19.46
CA ASN A 66 7.43 -4.31 20.17
C ASN A 66 7.68 -2.78 20.29
N GLN A 67 8.87 -2.40 20.71
CA GLN A 67 9.30 -1.00 20.85
C GLN A 67 10.42 -0.66 19.85
N LEU A 68 10.46 -1.34 18.71
CA LEU A 68 11.49 -1.14 17.69
C LEU A 68 11.42 0.24 17.08
N THR A 69 12.52 0.95 17.05
CA THR A 69 12.66 2.25 16.36
C THR A 69 13.34 2.12 15.00
N THR A 70 13.99 0.99 14.74
CA THR A 70 14.70 0.64 13.49
C THR A 70 14.55 -0.84 13.20
N LEU A 71 14.81 -1.24 11.95
CA LEU A 71 14.88 -2.64 11.51
C LEU A 71 16.35 -3.08 11.31
N GLU A 72 17.30 -2.39 11.91
CA GLU A 72 18.70 -2.83 11.85
C GLU A 72 18.84 -4.24 12.44
N GLY A 73 19.53 -5.13 11.72
CA GLY A 73 19.63 -6.54 12.08
C GLY A 73 18.54 -7.44 11.51
N ALA A 74 17.43 -6.90 11.00
CA ALA A 74 16.39 -7.69 10.35
C ALA A 74 16.91 -8.45 9.11
N PRO A 75 16.24 -9.56 8.71
CA PRO A 75 16.68 -10.38 7.58
C PRO A 75 16.64 -9.64 6.26
N GLN A 76 17.64 -9.88 5.42
CA GLN A 76 17.69 -9.29 4.07
C GLN A 76 16.71 -9.93 3.08
N LYS A 77 16.29 -11.18 3.36
CA LYS A 77 15.34 -11.95 2.57
C LYS A 77 14.39 -12.72 3.48
N VAL A 78 13.09 -12.63 3.18
CA VAL A 78 12.03 -13.35 3.88
C VAL A 78 11.21 -14.11 2.85
N GLY A 79 11.10 -15.43 3.01
CA GLY A 79 10.35 -16.29 2.10
C GLY A 79 8.84 -16.23 2.32
N GLY A 80 8.41 -15.94 3.55
CA GLY A 80 7.02 -15.78 3.99
C GLY A 80 6.61 -14.32 4.20
N HIS A 81 5.86 -14.07 5.26
CA HIS A 81 5.40 -12.75 5.70
C HIS A 81 6.50 -11.99 6.46
N PHE A 82 6.49 -10.68 6.37
CA PHE A 82 7.28 -9.80 7.23
C PHE A 82 6.37 -8.82 7.97
N TYR A 83 6.19 -9.03 9.28
CA TYR A 83 5.30 -8.23 10.11
C TYR A 83 6.08 -7.44 11.16
N CYS A 84 6.20 -6.12 10.95
CA CYS A 84 6.79 -5.16 11.89
C CYS A 84 5.79 -4.10 12.36
N SER A 85 4.49 -4.41 12.27
CA SER A 85 3.40 -3.54 12.73
C SER A 85 3.42 -3.34 14.25
N TYR A 86 2.78 -2.24 14.70
CA TYR A 86 2.69 -1.89 16.12
C TYR A 86 4.08 -1.80 16.78
N ASN A 87 4.91 -0.91 16.24
CA ASN A 87 6.23 -0.54 16.75
C ASN A 87 6.38 0.99 16.79
N GLN A 88 7.58 1.49 16.92
CA GLN A 88 7.91 2.92 16.95
C GLN A 88 8.82 3.29 15.76
N LEU A 89 8.70 2.58 14.63
CA LEU A 89 9.55 2.77 13.46
C LEU A 89 9.32 4.14 12.83
N THR A 90 10.39 4.88 12.62
CA THR A 90 10.40 6.16 11.88
C THR A 90 10.90 6.00 10.45
N THR A 91 11.52 4.85 10.13
CA THR A 91 12.06 4.49 8.81
C THR A 91 11.98 2.98 8.61
N LEU A 92 11.97 2.55 7.34
CA LEU A 92 12.07 1.13 6.97
C LEU A 92 13.50 0.72 6.58
N LYS A 93 14.52 1.55 6.89
CA LYS A 93 15.92 1.15 6.71
C LYS A 93 16.20 -0.13 7.50
N GLY A 94 16.83 -1.11 6.85
CA GLY A 94 17.04 -2.44 7.40
C GLY A 94 15.98 -3.46 7.03
N ALA A 95 14.84 -3.07 6.48
CA ALA A 95 13.83 -4.01 6.00
C ALA A 95 14.37 -4.91 4.86
N PRO A 96 13.80 -6.13 4.70
CA PRO A 96 14.17 -7.03 3.61
C PRO A 96 13.93 -6.40 2.23
N LYS A 97 14.82 -6.68 1.29
CA LYS A 97 14.69 -6.18 -0.10
C LYS A 97 13.57 -6.85 -0.87
N ARG A 98 13.18 -8.07 -0.49
CA ARG A 98 12.10 -8.87 -1.07
C ARG A 98 11.39 -9.66 0.00
N VAL A 99 10.06 -9.68 -0.09
CA VAL A 99 9.18 -10.42 0.80
C VAL A 99 8.30 -11.34 -0.04
N GLY A 100 8.31 -12.64 0.31
CA GLY A 100 7.64 -13.68 -0.46
C GLY A 100 6.12 -13.70 -0.30
N ARG A 101 5.59 -13.02 0.74
CA ARG A 101 4.16 -12.84 1.00
C ARG A 101 3.88 -11.39 1.40
N ASP A 102 3.15 -11.16 2.49
CA ASP A 102 2.77 -9.81 2.93
C ASP A 102 3.91 -9.08 3.65
N PHE A 103 3.92 -7.77 3.48
CA PHE A 103 4.73 -6.85 4.27
C PHE A 103 3.81 -5.90 5.06
N HIS A 104 3.82 -6.01 6.38
CA HIS A 104 2.98 -5.24 7.29
C HIS A 104 3.83 -4.32 8.16
N CYS A 105 3.69 -3.00 7.98
CA CYS A 105 4.34 -1.95 8.78
C CYS A 105 3.33 -0.93 9.32
N GLU A 106 2.05 -1.30 9.38
CA GLU A 106 1.02 -0.42 9.94
C GLU A 106 1.24 -0.13 11.43
N ASN A 107 0.63 0.96 11.90
CA ASN A 107 0.74 1.41 13.30
C ASN A 107 2.20 1.61 13.73
N ASN A 108 2.87 2.52 13.02
CA ASN A 108 4.22 3.01 13.30
C ASN A 108 4.27 4.55 13.19
N GLN A 109 5.46 5.14 13.10
CA GLN A 109 5.67 6.59 13.00
C GLN A 109 6.38 6.96 11.68
N LEU A 110 6.11 6.20 10.60
CA LEU A 110 6.76 6.39 9.31
C LEU A 110 6.29 7.69 8.65
N THR A 111 7.23 8.50 8.17
CA THR A 111 6.94 9.73 7.39
C THR A 111 7.17 9.55 5.89
N SER A 112 7.90 8.51 5.49
CA SER A 112 8.13 8.06 4.12
C SER A 112 8.29 6.54 4.07
N LEU A 113 8.35 5.96 2.88
CA LEU A 113 8.58 4.53 2.68
C LEU A 113 10.04 4.23 2.27
N GLU A 114 10.97 5.16 2.55
CA GLU A 114 12.39 4.92 2.29
C GLU A 114 12.89 3.67 3.03
N GLY A 115 13.49 2.75 2.29
CA GLY A 115 13.95 1.46 2.82
C GLY A 115 12.95 0.32 2.68
N ALA A 116 11.72 0.56 2.23
CA ALA A 116 10.77 -0.52 1.97
C ALA A 116 11.29 -1.54 0.95
N PRO A 117 10.74 -2.78 0.96
CA PRO A 117 11.03 -3.78 -0.06
C PRO A 117 10.77 -3.26 -1.48
N ARG A 118 11.58 -3.65 -2.44
CA ARG A 118 11.32 -3.34 -3.86
C ARG A 118 10.17 -4.14 -4.44
N GLU A 119 9.94 -5.32 -3.89
CA GLU A 119 8.94 -6.28 -4.36
C GLU A 119 8.27 -6.95 -3.16
N VAL A 120 6.94 -6.94 -3.13
CA VAL A 120 6.08 -7.65 -2.19
C VAL A 120 5.12 -8.51 -3.01
N ARG A 121 5.16 -9.83 -2.80
CA ARG A 121 4.36 -10.73 -3.66
C ARG A 121 2.87 -10.67 -3.38
N TRP A 122 2.48 -10.33 -2.15
CA TRP A 122 1.09 -10.23 -1.69
C TRP A 122 0.81 -8.80 -1.23
N ASP A 123 0.25 -8.59 -0.06
CA ASP A 123 -0.19 -7.29 0.41
C ASP A 123 0.95 -6.46 1.01
N PHE A 124 0.93 -5.16 0.71
CA PHE A 124 1.75 -4.15 1.39
C PHE A 124 0.86 -3.24 2.23
N ASN A 125 1.03 -3.27 3.55
CA ASN A 125 0.22 -2.50 4.47
C ASN A 125 1.06 -1.49 5.26
N CYS A 126 0.86 -0.20 4.98
CA CYS A 126 1.45 0.95 5.69
C CYS A 126 0.38 1.88 6.28
N ASN A 127 -0.81 1.34 6.58
CA ASN A 127 -1.88 2.09 7.23
C ASN A 127 -1.40 2.69 8.57
N ASP A 128 -2.12 3.71 9.04
CA ASP A 128 -1.96 4.22 10.40
C ASP A 128 -0.50 4.59 10.72
N ASN A 129 0.06 5.47 9.87
CA ASN A 129 1.39 6.06 9.98
C ASN A 129 1.29 7.60 9.84
N GLN A 130 2.41 8.26 9.61
CA GLN A 130 2.50 9.71 9.41
C GLN A 130 3.04 10.05 8.00
N LEU A 131 2.74 9.21 7.01
CA LEU A 131 3.26 9.34 5.65
C LEU A 131 2.74 10.63 4.99
N THR A 132 3.65 11.45 4.51
CA THR A 132 3.35 12.64 3.70
C THR A 132 3.58 12.38 2.21
N THR A 133 4.26 11.31 1.86
CA THR A 133 4.59 10.85 0.50
C THR A 133 4.62 9.32 0.45
N LEU A 134 4.43 8.75 -0.74
CA LEU A 134 4.65 7.33 -1.02
C LEU A 134 6.01 7.06 -1.69
N GLU A 135 6.90 8.05 -1.72
CA GLU A 135 8.25 7.82 -2.21
C GLU A 135 8.95 6.71 -1.42
N GLY A 136 9.61 5.82 -2.17
CA GLY A 136 10.20 4.60 -1.61
C GLY A 136 9.26 3.40 -1.54
N ALA A 137 7.98 3.52 -1.93
CA ALA A 137 7.06 2.39 -1.99
C ALA A 137 7.58 1.26 -2.89
N PRO A 138 7.15 0.00 -2.66
CA PRO A 138 7.43 -1.11 -3.55
C PRO A 138 7.00 -0.80 -5.00
N GLN A 139 7.86 -1.15 -5.95
CA GLN A 139 7.54 -0.99 -7.37
C GLN A 139 6.55 -2.04 -7.86
N VAL A 140 6.55 -3.22 -7.22
CA VAL A 140 5.69 -4.36 -7.56
C VAL A 140 4.99 -4.84 -6.29
N VAL A 141 3.66 -4.80 -6.32
CA VAL A 141 2.78 -5.34 -5.27
C VAL A 141 1.81 -6.31 -5.91
N GLY A 142 1.96 -7.60 -5.59
CA GLY A 142 1.15 -8.66 -6.19
C GLY A 142 -0.24 -8.80 -5.59
N GLY A 143 -0.49 -8.21 -4.42
CA GLY A 143 -1.77 -8.13 -3.73
C GLY A 143 -2.28 -6.71 -3.62
N GLY A 144 -2.83 -6.34 -2.46
CA GLY A 144 -3.31 -5.00 -2.15
C GLY A 144 -2.23 -4.05 -1.64
N PHE A 145 -2.43 -2.75 -1.87
CA PHE A 145 -1.63 -1.66 -1.33
C PHE A 145 -2.49 -0.82 -0.40
N TYR A 146 -2.13 -0.76 0.88
CA TYR A 146 -2.93 -0.11 1.93
C TYR A 146 -2.13 1.02 2.58
N CYS A 147 -2.55 2.28 2.35
CA CYS A 147 -1.96 3.50 2.93
C CYS A 147 -3.00 4.42 3.59
N LYS A 148 -4.09 3.81 4.10
CA LYS A 148 -5.16 4.50 4.83
C LYS A 148 -4.63 5.16 6.11
N ASN A 149 -5.30 6.23 6.60
CA ASN A 149 -4.95 6.93 7.83
C ASN A 149 -3.47 7.38 7.84
N ASN A 150 -3.14 8.26 6.92
CA ASN A 150 -1.85 8.92 6.81
C ASN A 150 -2.06 10.44 6.57
N GLN A 151 -1.02 11.15 6.16
CA GLN A 151 -1.03 12.59 5.89
C GLN A 151 -0.72 12.89 4.42
N LEU A 152 -1.09 11.99 3.50
CA LEU A 152 -0.80 12.09 2.08
C LEU A 152 -1.60 13.24 1.45
N THR A 153 -0.93 14.10 0.68
CA THR A 153 -1.55 15.14 -0.13
C THR A 153 -1.62 14.80 -1.63
N SER A 154 -0.85 13.80 -2.07
CA SER A 154 -0.88 13.21 -3.40
C SER A 154 -0.48 11.73 -3.32
N LEU A 155 -0.66 10.98 -4.41
CA LEU A 155 -0.28 9.56 -4.49
C LEU A 155 1.05 9.36 -5.25
N LYS A 156 1.84 10.43 -5.44
CA LYS A 156 3.16 10.32 -6.07
C LYS A 156 4.04 9.31 -5.32
N GLY A 157 4.66 8.42 -6.10
CA GLY A 157 5.46 7.32 -5.58
C GLY A 157 4.70 6.00 -5.38
N ALA A 158 3.37 5.98 -5.54
CA ALA A 158 2.62 4.72 -5.52
C ALA A 158 3.06 3.77 -6.65
N PRO A 159 2.93 2.44 -6.46
CA PRO A 159 3.13 1.47 -7.54
C PRO A 159 2.17 1.76 -8.71
N GLN A 160 2.65 1.56 -9.95
CA GLN A 160 1.83 1.84 -11.14
C GLN A 160 0.72 0.82 -11.36
N GLU A 161 0.93 -0.42 -10.90
CA GLU A 161 -0.04 -1.51 -10.97
C GLU A 161 -0.19 -2.16 -9.59
N VAL A 162 -1.43 -2.39 -9.19
CA VAL A 162 -1.80 -3.10 -7.96
C VAL A 162 -2.81 -4.17 -8.32
N ARG A 163 -2.46 -5.43 -8.15
CA ARG A 163 -3.34 -6.53 -8.57
C ARG A 163 -4.54 -6.74 -7.64
N GLY A 164 -4.42 -6.36 -6.39
CA GLY A 164 -5.50 -6.38 -5.40
C GLY A 164 -6.12 -5.00 -5.21
N ASN A 165 -6.49 -4.71 -3.98
CA ASN A 165 -7.14 -3.47 -3.59
C ASN A 165 -6.13 -2.32 -3.37
N PHE A 166 -6.52 -1.10 -3.72
CA PHE A 166 -5.76 0.11 -3.35
C PHE A 166 -6.58 0.96 -2.38
N ARG A 167 -6.08 1.16 -1.15
CA ARG A 167 -6.77 1.95 -0.12
C ARG A 167 -5.94 3.15 0.30
N CYS A 168 -6.38 4.34 -0.08
CA CYS A 168 -5.79 5.62 0.32
C CYS A 168 -6.78 6.55 1.06
N GLY A 169 -7.85 5.98 1.60
CA GLY A 169 -8.84 6.76 2.37
C GLY A 169 -8.26 7.34 3.66
N TYR A 170 -8.95 8.35 4.22
CA TYR A 170 -8.53 9.02 5.45
C TYR A 170 -7.11 9.60 5.34
N ASN A 171 -6.93 10.43 4.31
CA ASN A 171 -5.73 11.21 4.04
C ASN A 171 -6.11 12.69 3.79
N GLN A 172 -5.21 13.46 3.21
CA GLN A 172 -5.41 14.88 2.87
C GLN A 172 -5.30 15.10 1.36
N LEU A 173 -5.69 14.10 0.55
CA LEU A 173 -5.57 14.15 -0.90
C LEU A 173 -6.48 15.23 -1.48
N THR A 174 -5.92 16.13 -2.26
CA THR A 174 -6.66 17.13 -3.05
C THR A 174 -6.79 16.73 -4.52
N THR A 175 -5.97 15.76 -4.96
CA THR A 175 -5.93 15.16 -6.29
C THR A 175 -5.57 13.69 -6.17
N LEU A 176 -5.88 12.90 -7.20
CA LEU A 176 -5.44 11.50 -7.33
C LEU A 176 -4.16 11.36 -8.17
N GLU A 177 -3.45 12.47 -8.42
CA GLU A 177 -2.18 12.44 -9.16
C GLU A 177 -1.21 11.45 -8.53
N GLY A 178 -0.65 10.55 -9.37
CA GLY A 178 0.22 9.48 -8.95
C GLY A 178 -0.48 8.20 -8.52
N ALA A 179 -1.82 8.11 -8.59
CA ALA A 179 -2.52 6.86 -8.38
C ALA A 179 -2.03 5.77 -9.34
N PRO A 180 -2.16 4.47 -8.97
CA PRO A 180 -1.94 3.36 -9.88
C PRO A 180 -2.74 3.52 -11.17
N ARG A 181 -2.16 3.17 -12.30
CA ARG A 181 -2.87 3.12 -13.59
C ARG A 181 -3.95 2.07 -13.59
N GLU A 182 -3.65 0.91 -12.98
CA GLU A 182 -4.52 -0.25 -12.92
C GLU A 182 -4.61 -0.77 -11.49
N VAL A 183 -5.84 -1.05 -11.05
CA VAL A 183 -6.17 -1.66 -9.76
C VAL A 183 -7.06 -2.86 -10.01
N GLY A 184 -6.57 -4.06 -9.71
CA GLY A 184 -7.31 -5.29 -9.99
C GLY A 184 -8.52 -5.54 -9.09
N GLY A 185 -8.49 -5.03 -7.86
CA GLY A 185 -9.60 -5.01 -6.92
C GLY A 185 -10.30 -3.66 -6.86
N TYR A 186 -10.76 -3.24 -5.69
CA TYR A 186 -11.38 -1.93 -5.51
C TYR A 186 -10.33 -0.82 -5.21
N PHE A 187 -10.67 0.40 -5.67
CA PHE A 187 -9.93 1.61 -5.34
C PHE A 187 -10.74 2.43 -4.31
N ASN A 188 -10.18 2.67 -3.13
CA ASN A 188 -10.84 3.41 -2.06
C ASN A 188 -10.06 4.66 -1.67
N CYS A 189 -10.59 5.84 -2.02
CA CYS A 189 -10.09 7.16 -1.67
C CYS A 189 -11.06 7.97 -0.80
N GLN A 190 -11.96 7.29 -0.05
CA GLN A 190 -12.93 7.95 0.83
C GLN A 190 -12.27 8.86 1.86
N SER A 191 -13.02 9.84 2.37
CA SER A 191 -12.58 10.73 3.45
C SER A 191 -11.24 11.39 3.17
N ASN A 192 -11.20 12.16 2.07
CA ASN A 192 -10.12 13.02 1.63
C ASN A 192 -10.65 14.44 1.32
N GLN A 193 -9.87 15.25 0.64
CA GLN A 193 -10.21 16.64 0.26
C GLN A 193 -10.30 16.78 -1.27
N LEU A 194 -10.67 15.71 -1.98
CA LEU A 194 -10.74 15.70 -3.42
C LEU A 194 -11.85 16.63 -3.91
N THR A 195 -11.49 17.56 -4.76
CA THR A 195 -12.44 18.41 -5.49
C THR A 195 -12.65 17.92 -6.91
N SER A 196 -11.81 17.00 -7.38
CA SER A 196 -11.87 16.36 -8.69
C SER A 196 -11.39 14.91 -8.64
N LEU A 197 -11.65 14.16 -9.73
CA LEU A 197 -11.11 12.82 -9.96
C LEU A 197 -9.84 12.83 -10.81
N GLU A 198 -9.18 13.98 -10.89
CA GLU A 198 -7.94 14.11 -11.62
C GLU A 198 -6.89 13.13 -11.16
N GLY A 199 -6.30 12.36 -12.09
CA GLY A 199 -5.31 11.34 -11.79
C GLY A 199 -5.89 10.01 -11.30
N ALA A 200 -7.23 9.81 -11.35
CA ALA A 200 -7.84 8.52 -11.02
C ALA A 200 -7.27 7.38 -11.88
N PRO A 201 -7.27 6.12 -11.36
CA PRO A 201 -6.90 4.94 -12.13
C PRO A 201 -7.68 4.84 -13.45
N LEU A 202 -7.02 4.36 -14.50
CA LEU A 202 -7.66 4.09 -15.79
C LEU A 202 -8.55 2.86 -15.73
N GLU A 203 -8.14 1.86 -14.94
CA GLU A 203 -8.87 0.61 -14.75
C GLU A 203 -8.99 0.28 -13.27
N VAL A 204 -10.21 -0.08 -12.84
CA VAL A 204 -10.52 -0.58 -11.50
C VAL A 204 -11.37 -1.83 -11.68
N GLY A 205 -10.88 -2.97 -11.20
CA GLY A 205 -11.52 -4.27 -11.42
C GLY A 205 -12.83 -4.46 -10.64
N GLU A 206 -12.96 -3.75 -9.51
CA GLU A 206 -14.15 -3.81 -8.65
C GLU A 206 -14.71 -2.40 -8.40
N ASP A 207 -15.01 -2.06 -7.15
CA ASP A 207 -15.62 -0.79 -6.77
C ASP A 207 -14.61 0.38 -6.75
N PHE A 208 -15.05 1.55 -7.22
CA PHE A 208 -14.39 2.83 -6.99
C PHE A 208 -15.13 3.57 -5.86
N ILE A 209 -14.50 3.71 -4.69
CA ILE A 209 -15.11 4.26 -3.49
C ILE A 209 -14.45 5.61 -3.17
N CYS A 210 -15.24 6.70 -3.21
CA CYS A 210 -14.74 8.06 -2.98
C CYS A 210 -15.73 8.94 -2.19
N ASN A 211 -16.55 8.33 -1.33
CA ASN A 211 -17.43 9.08 -0.45
C ASN A 211 -16.64 9.98 0.53
N ASP A 212 -17.32 10.93 1.15
CA ASP A 212 -16.74 11.90 2.08
C ASP A 212 -15.58 12.72 1.47
N ASN A 213 -15.78 13.16 0.22
CA ASN A 213 -14.95 14.13 -0.48
C ASN A 213 -15.84 15.27 -0.99
N PRO A 214 -15.33 16.50 -1.14
CA PRO A 214 -16.09 17.66 -1.65
C PRO A 214 -16.35 17.64 -3.17
N VAL A 215 -16.22 16.50 -3.82
CA VAL A 215 -16.49 16.37 -5.28
C VAL A 215 -17.97 16.65 -5.57
N PRO A 216 -18.29 17.49 -6.57
CA PRO A 216 -19.66 17.82 -6.92
C PRO A 216 -20.50 16.60 -7.34
N LYS A 217 -21.59 16.33 -6.62
CA LYS A 217 -22.45 15.15 -6.87
C LYS A 217 -23.45 15.38 -8.01
N VAL A 218 -23.96 16.59 -8.15
CA VAL A 218 -25.08 16.92 -9.07
C VAL A 218 -24.72 16.64 -10.53
N THR A 219 -23.52 16.99 -10.94
CA THR A 219 -23.03 16.83 -12.32
C THR A 219 -22.93 15.36 -12.72
N LEU A 220 -22.45 14.52 -11.82
CA LEU A 220 -22.31 13.09 -12.06
C LEU A 220 -23.68 12.38 -12.11
N GLU A 221 -24.65 12.80 -11.30
CA GLU A 221 -26.03 12.30 -11.37
C GLU A 221 -26.67 12.54 -12.74
N SER A 222 -26.42 13.72 -13.33
CA SER A 222 -26.91 14.06 -14.66
C SER A 222 -26.31 13.17 -15.75
N ILE A 223 -24.99 12.90 -15.67
CA ILE A 223 -24.30 12.02 -16.60
C ILE A 223 -24.83 10.59 -16.47
N PHE A 224 -24.98 10.06 -15.27
CA PHE A 224 -25.53 8.72 -15.05
C PHE A 224 -26.96 8.59 -15.59
N ARG A 225 -27.78 9.61 -15.40
CA ARG A 225 -29.14 9.61 -15.93
C ARG A 225 -29.19 9.51 -17.47
N LEU A 226 -28.25 10.16 -18.16
CA LEU A 226 -28.12 10.08 -19.61
C LEU A 226 -27.57 8.73 -20.07
N MET A 227 -26.58 8.22 -19.39
CA MET A 227 -26.02 6.88 -19.67
C MET A 227 -27.05 5.76 -19.47
N LYS A 228 -27.98 5.89 -18.51
CA LYS A 228 -29.13 4.98 -18.33
C LYS A 228 -30.05 4.94 -19.57
N LYS A 229 -30.09 5.99 -20.35
CA LYS A 229 -30.85 6.03 -21.61
C LYS A 229 -30.12 5.40 -22.79
N GLY A 230 -28.98 4.75 -22.55
CA GLY A 230 -28.16 4.06 -23.56
C GLY A 230 -27.16 4.97 -24.27
N GLU A 231 -26.96 6.19 -23.80
CA GLU A 231 -25.89 7.04 -24.30
C GLU A 231 -24.52 6.64 -23.77
N SER A 232 -23.47 6.80 -24.60
CA SER A 232 -22.10 6.63 -24.11
C SER A 232 -21.73 7.77 -23.16
N TYR A 233 -20.76 7.51 -22.28
CA TYR A 233 -20.26 8.54 -21.34
C TYR A 233 -19.89 9.85 -22.05
N LEU A 234 -19.12 9.77 -23.15
CA LEU A 234 -18.71 10.97 -23.91
C LEU A 234 -19.91 11.72 -24.45
N LYS A 235 -20.90 11.02 -25.05
CA LYS A 235 -22.14 11.66 -25.53
C LYS A 235 -22.94 12.26 -24.39
N ALA A 236 -23.03 11.58 -23.25
CA ALA A 236 -23.74 12.12 -22.10
C ALA A 236 -23.07 13.40 -21.58
N VAL A 237 -21.73 13.46 -21.51
CA VAL A 237 -20.97 14.66 -21.15
C VAL A 237 -21.16 15.77 -22.16
N GLU A 238 -21.03 15.48 -23.45
CA GLU A 238 -21.25 16.46 -24.53
C GLU A 238 -22.68 17.06 -24.49
N SER A 239 -23.69 16.22 -24.22
CA SER A 239 -25.12 16.65 -24.21
C SER A 239 -25.43 17.64 -23.09
N ILE A 240 -24.69 17.62 -21.97
CA ILE A 240 -24.92 18.50 -20.82
C ILE A 240 -23.79 19.49 -20.60
N TRP A 241 -22.82 19.58 -21.53
CA TRP A 241 -21.60 20.36 -21.35
C TRP A 241 -21.83 21.80 -20.94
N THR A 242 -22.82 22.44 -21.56
CA THR A 242 -23.20 23.85 -21.28
C THR A 242 -23.92 24.01 -19.93
N GLU A 243 -24.45 22.93 -19.36
CA GLU A 243 -25.16 22.95 -18.09
C GLU A 243 -24.20 22.65 -16.91
N ILE A 244 -22.99 22.19 -17.23
CA ILE A 244 -21.96 21.86 -16.24
C ILE A 244 -21.24 23.14 -15.84
N PRO A 245 -21.14 23.47 -14.55
CA PRO A 245 -20.32 24.58 -14.07
C PRO A 245 -18.89 24.49 -14.61
N VAL A 246 -18.28 25.62 -14.94
CA VAL A 246 -16.93 25.65 -15.58
C VAL A 246 -15.89 24.96 -14.70
N GLU A 247 -16.02 25.12 -13.39
CA GLU A 247 -15.20 24.44 -12.40
C GLU A 247 -15.32 22.92 -12.46
N ASP A 248 -16.49 22.39 -12.83
CA ASP A 248 -16.77 20.95 -12.92
C ASP A 248 -16.46 20.37 -14.31
N GLN A 249 -16.34 21.22 -15.35
CA GLN A 249 -15.99 20.77 -16.71
C GLN A 249 -14.61 20.13 -16.76
N THR A 250 -13.64 20.61 -15.96
CA THR A 250 -12.30 20.03 -15.83
C THR A 250 -12.31 18.64 -15.20
N LEU A 251 -13.36 18.32 -14.44
CA LEU A 251 -13.59 17.00 -13.86
C LEU A 251 -13.94 15.93 -14.87
N LEU A 252 -14.66 16.36 -15.93
CA LEU A 252 -15.38 15.47 -16.84
C LEU A 252 -14.72 15.34 -18.19
N TYR A 253 -13.95 16.35 -18.61
CA TYR A 253 -13.28 16.38 -19.90
C TYR A 253 -11.78 16.47 -19.73
N ARG A 254 -11.09 15.31 -19.89
CA ARG A 254 -9.66 15.26 -20.10
C ARG A 254 -9.36 14.43 -21.32
N PRO A 255 -8.53 14.95 -22.25
CA PRO A 255 -8.01 14.18 -23.39
C PRO A 255 -7.31 12.89 -22.96
N GLU A 256 -6.73 12.87 -21.78
CA GLU A 256 -6.08 11.70 -21.14
C GLU A 256 -7.07 10.65 -20.64
N PHE A 257 -8.34 11.01 -20.48
CA PHE A 257 -9.48 10.09 -20.39
C PHE A 257 -10.00 9.66 -21.77
N GLU A 258 -9.20 9.78 -22.81
CA GLU A 258 -9.34 8.90 -23.94
C GLU A 258 -9.03 7.49 -23.44
N TRP A 259 -10.05 6.89 -22.93
CA TRP A 259 -10.13 5.53 -22.41
C TRP A 259 -10.03 4.57 -23.58
N VAL A 260 -8.91 4.63 -24.30
CA VAL A 260 -8.60 3.79 -25.42
C VAL A 260 -8.48 2.38 -24.89
N GLY A 261 -9.51 1.56 -25.09
CA GLY A 261 -9.53 0.15 -24.81
C GLY A 261 -10.23 -0.31 -23.53
N ALA A 262 -10.62 0.57 -22.62
CA ALA A 262 -11.42 0.12 -21.48
C ALA A 262 -12.90 -0.06 -21.86
N ASP A 263 -13.51 -1.17 -21.44
CA ASP A 263 -14.92 -1.45 -21.63
C ASP A 263 -15.77 -0.33 -20.98
N GLU A 264 -16.69 0.27 -21.76
CA GLU A 264 -17.58 1.34 -21.25
C GLU A 264 -18.37 0.91 -20.01
N ARG A 265 -18.63 -0.39 -19.87
CA ARG A 265 -19.33 -0.98 -18.74
C ARG A 265 -18.50 -0.87 -17.44
N ARG A 266 -17.20 -1.14 -17.50
CA ARG A 266 -16.29 -1.00 -16.35
C ARG A 266 -16.14 0.46 -15.92
N LYS A 267 -16.12 1.38 -16.89
CA LYS A 267 -16.13 2.82 -16.65
C LYS A 267 -17.38 3.25 -15.90
N LEU A 268 -18.53 2.76 -16.35
CA LEU A 268 -19.81 3.03 -15.75
C LEU A 268 -19.89 2.47 -14.32
N ASP A 269 -19.39 1.25 -14.10
CA ASP A 269 -19.39 0.61 -12.79
C ASP A 269 -18.47 1.31 -11.80
N ALA A 270 -17.30 1.79 -12.24
CA ALA A 270 -16.40 2.59 -11.43
C ALA A 270 -17.04 3.92 -10.98
N LEU A 271 -17.68 4.62 -11.92
CA LEU A 271 -18.43 5.86 -11.63
C LEU A 271 -19.65 5.61 -10.73
N ARG A 272 -20.35 4.50 -10.90
CA ARG A 272 -21.48 4.09 -10.02
C ARG A 272 -21.02 3.83 -8.59
N ALA A 273 -19.91 3.12 -8.42
CA ALA A 273 -19.35 2.84 -7.12
C ALA A 273 -18.95 4.14 -6.40
N TYR A 274 -18.39 5.08 -7.16
CA TYR A 274 -18.00 6.40 -6.68
C TYR A 274 -19.14 7.15 -5.96
N HIS A 275 -20.38 7.05 -6.47
CA HIS A 275 -21.52 7.78 -5.92
C HIS A 275 -22.42 6.96 -4.99
N GLY A 276 -22.05 5.75 -4.67
CA GLY A 276 -22.93 4.87 -3.87
C GLY A 276 -24.24 4.51 -4.61
N PHE A 277 -24.28 4.66 -5.94
CA PHE A 277 -25.44 4.33 -6.78
C PHE A 277 -25.64 2.82 -6.98
N LYS A 278 -25.05 1.97 -6.14
CA LYS A 278 -25.35 0.54 -6.13
C LYS A 278 -26.84 0.35 -5.91
N GLY A 279 -27.58 0.04 -6.97
CA GLY A 279 -29.02 -0.24 -6.93
C GLY A 279 -29.91 0.75 -7.65
N MET A 280 -29.39 1.79 -8.27
CA MET A 280 -30.18 2.76 -9.06
C MET A 280 -30.32 2.40 -10.55
N ILE A 281 -29.99 1.17 -10.94
CA ILE A 281 -30.18 0.68 -12.31
C ILE A 281 -30.85 -0.65 -12.30
#